data_98c0a41d95ead486a0fbfe5b1e22858c
#
_entry.id   98c0a41d95ead486a0fbfe5b1e22858c
#
_cell.length_a   1.000
_cell.length_b   1.000
_cell.length_c   1.000
_cell.angle_alpha   90.00
_cell.angle_beta   90.00
_cell.angle_gamma   90.00
#
_symmetry.space_group_name_H-M   'P 1'
#
loop_
_entity.id
_entity.type
_entity.pdbx_description
1 polymer ?
#
loop_
_entity_poly.entity_id
_entity_poly.type
_entity_poly.pdbx_seq_one_letter_code
_entity_poly.pdbx_strand_id
1 'polypeptide(L)'
;MKLDSYCPGCGGGAGNQGCAIAKCSLQHGDIEYCYLCSEYPCEKYKGIDEFDSFITHRNQLKDMKKSQKIGTEQYNAELIEKSEILKHLLANYNDGRRKSFFGIAVNLLDLHGLKNIIEQINSKTAYENLTLKERANVAVTVFQTVAGQKNIVLKLNKKHAKKSC
;
A
#
# COMPACT_ATOMS: atom_id res chain seq x y z
N MET A 1 6.86 -19.85 2.29
CA MET A 1 7.92 -19.65 1.28
C MET A 1 8.75 -18.45 1.71
N LYS A 2 9.95 -18.67 2.27
CA LYS A 2 10.89 -17.59 2.56
C LYS A 2 11.43 -17.11 1.23
N LEU A 3 11.12 -15.89 0.83
CA LEU A 3 11.83 -15.24 -0.28
C LEU A 3 13.19 -14.83 0.27
N ASP A 4 14.26 -15.41 -0.27
CA ASP A 4 15.65 -15.11 0.11
C ASP A 4 16.06 -13.66 -0.15
N SER A 5 15.19 -12.86 -0.75
CA SER A 5 15.40 -11.43 -1.02
C SER A 5 14.09 -10.66 -0.89
N TYR A 6 13.72 -10.26 0.30
CA TYR A 6 12.62 -9.33 0.50
C TYR A 6 13.13 -8.02 1.11
N CYS A 7 12.51 -6.91 0.76
CA CYS A 7 12.76 -5.64 1.43
C CYS A 7 11.89 -5.60 2.70
N PRO A 8 12.48 -5.52 3.91
CA PRO A 8 11.74 -5.50 5.17
C PRO A 8 10.95 -4.20 5.39
N GLY A 9 11.04 -3.23 4.46
CA GLY A 9 10.52 -1.89 4.63
C GLY A 9 11.53 -0.96 5.30
N CYS A 10 11.23 0.35 5.29
CA CYS A 10 12.16 1.38 5.77
C CYS A 10 12.43 1.28 7.28
N GLY A 11 11.50 0.75 8.09
CA GLY A 11 11.68 0.49 9.53
C GLY A 11 12.26 -0.88 9.87
N GLY A 12 12.54 -1.73 8.89
CA GLY A 12 12.97 -3.12 9.09
C GLY A 12 14.50 -3.33 9.14
N GLY A 13 15.31 -2.27 9.21
CA GLY A 13 16.76 -2.33 9.19
C GLY A 13 17.37 -2.35 7.78
N ALA A 14 18.58 -2.92 7.63
CA ALA A 14 19.29 -2.96 6.35
C ALA A 14 18.53 -3.82 5.32
N GLY A 15 17.72 -3.16 4.46
CA GLY A 15 17.03 -3.81 3.35
C GLY A 15 17.95 -4.05 2.16
N ASN A 16 17.57 -4.97 1.29
CA ASN A 16 18.32 -5.31 0.08
C ASN A 16 18.29 -4.21 -0.99
N GLN A 17 17.46 -3.20 -0.85
CA GLN A 17 17.39 -2.06 -1.77
C GLN A 17 17.68 -0.77 -1.03
N GLY A 18 18.65 -0.03 -1.51
CA GLY A 18 18.99 1.29 -1.00
C GLY A 18 17.81 2.26 -1.20
N CYS A 19 17.18 2.68 -0.10
CA CYS A 19 16.17 3.72 -0.09
C CYS A 19 16.82 5.04 0.32
N ALA A 20 16.82 6.04 -0.58
CA ALA A 20 17.43 7.34 -0.30
C ALA A 20 16.74 8.07 0.86
N ILE A 21 15.43 7.86 1.05
CA ILE A 21 14.66 8.46 2.16
C ILE A 21 15.03 7.79 3.48
N ALA A 22 15.08 6.45 3.54
CA ALA A 22 15.48 5.74 4.75
C ALA A 22 16.90 6.09 5.18
N LYS A 23 17.85 6.14 4.22
CA LYS A 23 19.22 6.59 4.50
C LYS A 23 19.27 8.02 5.03
N CYS A 24 18.44 8.90 4.50
CA CYS A 24 18.33 10.28 4.95
C CYS A 24 17.79 10.38 6.38
N SER A 25 16.74 9.60 6.74
CA SER A 25 16.18 9.61 8.09
C SER A 25 17.22 9.26 9.15
N LEU A 26 18.05 8.25 8.88
CA LEU A 26 19.19 7.88 9.75
C LEU A 26 20.22 9.01 9.91
N GLN A 27 20.51 9.75 8.84
CA GLN A 27 21.45 10.88 8.88
C GLN A 27 20.89 12.10 9.64
N HIS A 28 19.57 12.21 9.78
CA HIS A 28 18.87 13.29 10.48
C HIS A 28 18.39 12.88 11.89
N GLY A 29 19.02 11.89 12.53
CA GLY A 29 18.74 11.48 13.91
C GLY A 29 17.69 10.38 14.02
N ASP A 30 17.59 9.51 13.02
CA ASP A 30 16.69 8.35 12.98
C ASP A 30 15.21 8.74 13.17
N ILE A 31 14.80 9.80 12.48
CA ILE A 31 13.41 10.27 12.53
C ILE A 31 12.46 9.26 11.93
N GLU A 32 11.39 8.93 12.65
CA GLU A 32 10.38 7.95 12.22
C GLU A 32 9.62 8.39 10.96
N TYR A 33 9.22 9.65 10.90
CA TYR A 33 8.48 10.22 9.78
C TYR A 33 9.16 11.49 9.27
N CYS A 34 9.31 11.60 7.95
CA CYS A 34 10.00 12.74 7.34
C CYS A 34 9.37 14.10 7.64
N TYR A 35 8.07 14.19 7.95
CA TYR A 35 7.46 15.47 8.34
C TYR A 35 7.96 15.99 9.70
N LEU A 36 8.65 15.18 10.48
CA LEU A 36 9.33 15.59 11.72
C LEU A 36 10.70 16.26 11.44
N CYS A 37 11.20 16.17 10.21
CA CYS A 37 12.44 16.81 9.78
C CYS A 37 12.20 18.29 9.46
N SER A 38 13.11 19.17 9.90
CA SER A 38 13.06 20.62 9.60
C SER A 38 13.16 20.96 8.11
N GLU A 39 13.72 20.06 7.31
CA GLU A 39 13.87 20.21 5.85
C GLU A 39 12.68 19.68 5.04
N TYR A 40 11.67 19.12 5.69
CA TYR A 40 10.52 18.53 4.98
C TYR A 40 9.52 19.62 4.51
N PRO A 41 8.99 19.52 3.24
CA PRO A 41 9.35 18.56 2.20
C PRO A 41 10.66 18.93 1.49
N CYS A 42 11.60 17.98 1.41
CA CYS A 42 12.90 18.19 0.78
C CYS A 42 12.92 17.69 -0.68
N GLU A 43 14.03 17.97 -1.40
CA GLU A 43 14.20 17.58 -2.81
C GLU A 43 14.02 16.08 -3.09
N LYS A 44 14.17 15.19 -2.07
CA LYS A 44 13.93 13.75 -2.22
C LYS A 44 12.47 13.38 -2.49
N TYR A 45 11.55 14.32 -2.21
CA TYR A 45 10.11 14.14 -2.48
C TYR A 45 9.66 14.69 -3.83
N LYS A 46 10.55 15.35 -4.58
CA LYS A 46 10.23 15.90 -5.89
C LYS A 46 9.92 14.77 -6.88
N GLY A 47 8.70 14.76 -7.41
CA GLY A 47 8.23 13.75 -8.36
C GLY A 47 8.14 12.32 -7.80
N ILE A 48 8.11 12.15 -6.48
CA ILE A 48 8.10 10.82 -5.84
C ILE A 48 6.83 10.01 -6.16
N ASP A 49 5.74 10.66 -6.46
CA ASP A 49 4.43 10.10 -6.81
C ASP A 49 4.22 9.94 -8.32
N GLU A 50 5.15 10.41 -9.15
CA GLU A 50 5.04 10.29 -10.61
C GLU A 50 5.11 8.84 -11.08
N PHE A 51 6.00 8.03 -10.48
CA PHE A 51 6.20 6.63 -10.87
C PHE A 51 6.34 5.73 -9.65
N ASP A 52 5.75 4.56 -9.78
CA ASP A 52 5.84 3.51 -8.77
C ASP A 52 7.08 2.62 -9.01
N SER A 53 7.64 2.05 -7.93
CA SER A 53 8.65 1.01 -7.97
C SER A 53 8.00 -0.39 -7.97
N PHE A 54 8.41 -1.28 -7.07
CA PHE A 54 7.69 -2.53 -6.76
C PHE A 54 6.51 -2.31 -5.80
N ILE A 55 6.46 -1.14 -5.15
CA ILE A 55 5.34 -0.63 -4.36
C ILE A 55 4.84 0.68 -4.94
N THR A 56 3.60 1.06 -4.60
CA THR A 56 3.06 2.37 -5.00
C THR A 56 3.55 3.47 -4.07
N HIS A 57 3.86 4.63 -4.66
CA HIS A 57 4.28 5.85 -3.97
C HIS A 57 3.21 6.95 -3.98
N ARG A 58 2.10 6.73 -4.69
CA ARG A 58 1.07 7.75 -4.97
C ARG A 58 0.43 8.38 -3.73
N ASN A 59 0.38 7.66 -2.62
CA ASN A 59 -0.17 8.19 -1.37
C ASN A 59 0.87 8.76 -0.43
N GLN A 60 2.16 8.66 -0.73
CA GLN A 60 3.22 8.96 0.24
C GLN A 60 3.13 10.38 0.81
N LEU A 61 2.98 11.39 -0.04
CA LEU A 61 2.82 12.79 0.42
C LEU A 61 1.50 13.02 1.16
N LYS A 62 0.43 12.40 0.70
CA LYS A 62 -0.89 12.45 1.34
C LYS A 62 -0.86 11.82 2.73
N ASP A 63 -0.20 10.68 2.84
CA ASP A 63 -0.07 9.94 4.09
C ASP A 63 0.80 10.70 5.10
N MET A 64 1.89 11.35 4.67
CA MET A 64 2.66 12.25 5.52
C MET A 64 1.82 13.41 6.07
N LYS A 65 1.03 14.08 5.21
CA LYS A 65 0.12 15.16 5.65
C LYS A 65 -0.95 14.64 6.60
N LYS A 66 -1.47 13.44 6.35
CA LYS A 66 -2.46 12.82 7.24
C LYS A 66 -1.85 12.53 8.61
N SER A 67 -0.69 11.87 8.66
CA SER A 67 0.03 11.56 9.90
C SER A 67 0.34 12.84 10.71
N GLN A 68 0.78 13.91 10.04
CA GLN A 68 0.99 15.21 10.69
C GLN A 68 -0.30 15.77 11.28
N LYS A 69 -1.46 15.59 10.62
CA LYS A 69 -2.75 16.13 11.06
C LYS A 69 -3.36 15.36 12.22
N ILE A 70 -3.33 14.03 12.20
CA ILE A 70 -4.02 13.19 13.19
C ILE A 70 -3.09 12.66 14.29
N GLY A 71 -1.80 12.89 14.17
CA GLY A 71 -0.76 12.37 15.05
C GLY A 71 -0.25 10.99 14.62
N THR A 72 0.99 10.71 15.00
CA THR A 72 1.71 9.47 14.64
C THR A 72 1.03 8.22 15.21
N GLU A 73 0.61 8.27 16.47
CA GLU A 73 -0.03 7.12 17.13
C GLU A 73 -1.32 6.70 16.44
N GLN A 74 -2.20 7.67 16.14
CA GLN A 74 -3.46 7.37 15.46
C GLN A 74 -3.23 6.91 14.02
N TYR A 75 -2.25 7.49 13.34
CA TYR A 75 -1.88 7.04 11.99
C TYR A 75 -1.35 5.61 12.00
N ASN A 76 -0.48 5.27 12.97
CA ASN A 76 0.04 3.91 13.14
C ASN A 76 -1.06 2.91 13.47
N ALA A 77 -2.04 3.26 14.30
CA ALA A 77 -3.21 2.42 14.56
C ALA A 77 -3.98 2.09 13.28
N GLU A 78 -4.20 3.09 12.40
CA GLU A 78 -4.83 2.84 11.09
C GLU A 78 -3.99 1.92 10.19
N LEU A 79 -2.66 2.05 10.22
CA LEU A 79 -1.77 1.17 9.43
C LEU A 79 -1.82 -0.28 9.93
N ILE A 80 -1.92 -0.48 11.25
CA ILE A 80 -2.11 -1.81 11.84
C ILE A 80 -3.42 -2.42 11.33
N GLU A 81 -4.54 -1.70 11.40
CA GLU A 81 -5.83 -2.18 10.88
C GLU A 81 -5.76 -2.50 9.37
N LYS A 82 -5.13 -1.66 8.57
CA LYS A 82 -4.90 -1.93 7.14
C LYS A 82 -4.06 -3.20 6.93
N SER A 83 -3.05 -3.43 7.76
CA SER A 83 -2.22 -4.64 7.72
C SER A 83 -3.03 -5.89 8.01
N GLU A 84 -3.92 -5.86 9.00
CA GLU A 84 -4.82 -6.98 9.32
C GLU A 84 -5.82 -7.25 8.18
N ILE A 85 -6.38 -6.20 7.56
CA ILE A 85 -7.21 -6.36 6.36
C ILE A 85 -6.42 -7.02 5.24
N LEU A 86 -5.17 -6.62 4.99
CA LEU A 86 -4.33 -7.24 3.97
C LEU A 86 -4.07 -8.72 4.27
N LYS A 87 -3.73 -9.06 5.51
CA LYS A 87 -3.53 -10.45 5.95
C LYS A 87 -4.80 -11.28 5.71
N HIS A 88 -5.97 -10.75 6.08
CA HIS A 88 -7.25 -11.40 5.85
C HIS A 88 -7.50 -11.66 4.35
N LEU A 89 -7.27 -10.67 3.49
CA LEU A 89 -7.42 -10.80 2.04
C LEU A 89 -6.48 -11.84 1.44
N LEU A 90 -5.22 -11.86 1.90
CA LEU A 90 -4.23 -12.82 1.41
C LEU A 90 -4.53 -14.25 1.84
N ALA A 91 -5.09 -14.45 3.03
CA ALA A 91 -5.45 -15.75 3.53
C ALA A 91 -6.72 -16.32 2.87
N ASN A 92 -7.72 -15.47 2.58
CA ASN A 92 -9.07 -15.93 2.22
C ASN A 92 -9.45 -15.69 0.75
N TYR A 93 -8.76 -14.77 0.05
CA TYR A 93 -9.13 -14.31 -1.30
C TYR A 93 -7.95 -14.28 -2.29
N ASN A 94 -6.79 -14.84 -1.94
CA ASN A 94 -5.64 -14.89 -2.85
C ASN A 94 -5.52 -16.25 -3.51
N ASP A 95 -5.83 -16.33 -4.79
CA ASP A 95 -5.68 -17.50 -5.66
C ASP A 95 -4.23 -17.76 -6.13
N GLY A 96 -3.24 -17.14 -5.48
CA GLY A 96 -1.82 -17.18 -5.86
C GLY A 96 -1.38 -16.04 -6.80
N ARG A 97 -2.33 -15.25 -7.34
CA ARG A 97 -2.06 -14.19 -8.33
C ARG A 97 -2.45 -12.79 -7.87
N ARG A 98 -3.14 -12.66 -6.72
CA ARG A 98 -3.75 -11.40 -6.27
C ARG A 98 -2.95 -10.64 -5.23
N LYS A 99 -1.80 -11.16 -4.77
CA LYS A 99 -0.98 -10.54 -3.72
C LYS A 99 -0.66 -9.06 -4.02
N SER A 100 -0.11 -8.79 -5.21
CA SER A 100 0.26 -7.42 -5.61
C SER A 100 -0.97 -6.51 -5.74
N PHE A 101 -2.09 -7.03 -6.27
CA PHE A 101 -3.34 -6.29 -6.39
C PHE A 101 -3.86 -5.85 -5.01
N PHE A 102 -3.99 -6.78 -4.06
CA PHE A 102 -4.45 -6.44 -2.71
C PHE A 102 -3.49 -5.51 -1.99
N GLY A 103 -2.17 -5.67 -2.15
CA GLY A 103 -1.18 -4.75 -1.58
C GLY A 103 -1.35 -3.32 -2.09
N ILE A 104 -1.56 -3.13 -3.40
CA ILE A 104 -1.82 -1.83 -4.00
C ILE A 104 -3.15 -1.25 -3.50
N ALA A 105 -4.21 -2.06 -3.48
CA ALA A 105 -5.54 -1.64 -3.09
C ALA A 105 -5.58 -1.16 -1.63
N VAL A 106 -5.01 -1.93 -0.71
CA VAL A 106 -4.95 -1.59 0.72
C VAL A 106 -4.09 -0.34 0.95
N ASN A 107 -3.02 -0.15 0.18
CA ASN A 107 -2.22 1.06 0.27
C ASN A 107 -3.00 2.31 -0.19
N LEU A 108 -3.66 2.23 -1.35
CA LEU A 108 -4.27 3.40 -2.00
C LEU A 108 -5.62 3.81 -1.42
N LEU A 109 -6.39 2.87 -0.87
CA LEU A 109 -7.70 3.15 -0.31
C LEU A 109 -7.61 3.57 1.17
N ASP A 110 -8.51 4.44 1.59
CA ASP A 110 -8.65 4.80 3.00
C ASP A 110 -9.24 3.65 3.83
N LEU A 111 -9.00 3.67 5.14
CA LEU A 111 -9.41 2.59 6.05
C LEU A 111 -10.93 2.39 6.07
N HIS A 112 -11.72 3.47 6.05
CA HIS A 112 -13.18 3.38 6.02
C HIS A 112 -13.68 2.68 4.74
N GLY A 113 -13.14 3.07 3.59
CA GLY A 113 -13.44 2.42 2.31
C GLY A 113 -13.05 0.95 2.29
N LEU A 114 -11.92 0.58 2.91
CA LEU A 114 -11.51 -0.81 3.04
C LEU A 114 -12.48 -1.63 3.90
N LYS A 115 -12.93 -1.11 5.04
CA LYS A 115 -13.92 -1.77 5.90
C LYS A 115 -15.23 -2.03 5.14
N ASN A 116 -15.74 -1.04 4.43
CA ASN A 116 -16.94 -1.19 3.60
C ASN A 116 -16.76 -2.22 2.48
N ILE A 117 -15.58 -2.29 1.86
CA ILE A 117 -15.26 -3.30 0.85
C ILE A 117 -15.31 -4.71 1.47
N ILE A 118 -14.69 -4.91 2.63
CA ILE A 118 -14.70 -6.21 3.32
C ILE A 118 -16.13 -6.64 3.65
N GLU A 119 -16.98 -5.74 4.14
CA GLU A 119 -18.39 -6.02 4.41
C GLU A 119 -19.13 -6.46 3.14
N GLN A 120 -18.92 -5.75 2.02
CA GLN A 120 -19.52 -6.12 0.74
C GLN A 120 -19.03 -7.48 0.21
N ILE A 121 -17.73 -7.79 0.37
CA ILE A 121 -17.18 -9.08 -0.04
C ILE A 121 -17.79 -10.19 0.82
N ASN A 122 -17.80 -10.03 2.13
CA ASN A 122 -18.37 -11.00 3.06
C ASN A 122 -19.85 -11.29 2.75
N SER A 123 -20.65 -10.24 2.54
CA SER A 123 -22.07 -10.34 2.16
C SER A 123 -22.28 -11.13 0.86
N LYS A 124 -21.42 -10.94 -0.14
CA LYS A 124 -21.50 -11.64 -1.44
C LYS A 124 -20.98 -13.07 -1.41
N THR A 125 -20.15 -13.43 -0.45
CA THR A 125 -19.52 -14.75 -0.36
C THR A 125 -20.11 -15.64 0.74
N ALA A 126 -20.99 -15.08 1.60
CA ALA A 126 -21.50 -15.77 2.80
C ALA A 126 -22.39 -16.98 2.50
N TYR A 127 -23.10 -16.97 1.37
CA TYR A 127 -24.16 -17.94 1.06
C TYR A 127 -23.85 -18.89 -0.10
N GLU A 128 -22.65 -18.82 -0.65
CA GLU A 128 -22.26 -19.62 -1.81
C GLU A 128 -21.05 -20.49 -1.50
N ASN A 129 -21.10 -21.77 -1.93
CA ASN A 129 -19.94 -22.67 -1.90
C ASN A 129 -18.93 -22.28 -2.99
N LEU A 130 -18.34 -21.10 -2.86
CA LEU A 130 -17.39 -20.58 -3.82
C LEU A 130 -16.00 -21.20 -3.65
N THR A 131 -15.40 -21.56 -4.76
CA THR A 131 -13.98 -21.90 -4.81
C THR A 131 -13.12 -20.69 -4.47
N LEU A 132 -11.87 -20.92 -4.06
CA LEU A 132 -10.94 -19.81 -3.78
C LEU A 132 -10.80 -18.83 -4.98
N LYS A 133 -10.79 -19.36 -6.21
CA LYS A 133 -10.72 -18.55 -7.43
C LYS A 133 -11.94 -17.65 -7.62
N GLU A 134 -13.13 -18.16 -7.36
CA GLU A 134 -14.38 -17.39 -7.43
C GLU A 134 -14.42 -16.32 -6.35
N ARG A 135 -14.09 -16.67 -5.11
CA ARG A 135 -13.96 -15.67 -4.02
C ARG A 135 -12.96 -14.57 -4.36
N ALA A 136 -11.79 -14.93 -4.92
CA ALA A 136 -10.80 -13.96 -5.38
C ALA A 136 -11.35 -13.01 -6.44
N ASN A 137 -12.12 -13.53 -7.41
CA ASN A 137 -12.74 -12.71 -8.45
C ASN A 137 -13.81 -11.78 -7.89
N VAL A 138 -14.67 -12.26 -6.97
CA VAL A 138 -15.65 -11.40 -6.28
C VAL A 138 -14.93 -10.26 -5.56
N ALA A 139 -13.89 -10.57 -4.78
CA ALA A 139 -13.12 -9.55 -4.07
C ALA A 139 -12.52 -8.51 -5.03
N VAL A 140 -11.85 -8.96 -6.10
CA VAL A 140 -11.26 -8.05 -7.11
C VAL A 140 -12.32 -7.14 -7.73
N THR A 141 -13.49 -7.68 -8.07
CA THR A 141 -14.60 -6.89 -8.67
C THR A 141 -15.09 -5.80 -7.71
N VAL A 142 -15.31 -6.14 -6.42
CA VAL A 142 -15.73 -5.14 -5.42
C VAL A 142 -14.68 -4.04 -5.27
N PHE A 143 -13.40 -4.41 -5.14
CA PHE A 143 -12.30 -3.44 -5.06
C PHE A 143 -12.25 -2.51 -6.27
N GLN A 144 -12.36 -3.06 -7.48
CA GLN A 144 -12.32 -2.28 -8.72
C GLN A 144 -13.51 -1.32 -8.84
N THR A 145 -14.72 -1.77 -8.45
CA THR A 145 -15.92 -0.92 -8.44
C THR A 145 -15.75 0.27 -7.51
N VAL A 146 -15.37 0.04 -6.25
CA VAL A 146 -15.18 1.12 -5.27
C VAL A 146 -14.02 2.05 -5.64
N ALA A 147 -12.92 1.50 -6.13
CA ALA A 147 -11.79 2.31 -6.58
C ALA A 147 -12.15 3.16 -7.81
N GLY A 148 -12.93 2.61 -8.75
CA GLY A 148 -13.44 3.35 -9.92
C GLY A 148 -14.33 4.53 -9.53
N GLN A 149 -15.22 4.37 -8.54
CA GLN A 149 -16.03 5.47 -8.00
C GLN A 149 -15.19 6.61 -7.40
N LYS A 150 -13.98 6.30 -6.91
CA LYS A 150 -13.03 7.27 -6.35
C LYS A 150 -11.98 7.73 -7.37
N ASN A 151 -12.08 7.33 -8.63
CA ASN A 151 -11.07 7.57 -9.68
C ASN A 151 -9.67 7.05 -9.32
N ILE A 152 -9.59 5.94 -8.57
CA ILE A 152 -8.32 5.32 -8.14
C ILE A 152 -8.04 4.11 -9.04
N VAL A 153 -6.90 4.12 -9.74
CA VAL A 153 -6.43 3.00 -10.56
C VAL A 153 -5.60 2.04 -9.69
N LEU A 154 -6.09 0.81 -9.49
CA LEU A 154 -5.43 -0.23 -8.69
C LEU A 154 -4.36 -0.99 -9.49
N LYS A 155 -3.40 -0.25 -10.04
CA LYS A 155 -2.27 -0.77 -10.81
C LYS A 155 -1.05 0.13 -10.59
N LEU A 156 0.16 -0.43 -10.58
CA LEU A 156 1.38 0.37 -10.50
C LEU A 156 1.54 1.25 -11.75
N ASN A 157 1.91 2.52 -11.50
CA ASN A 157 2.29 3.48 -12.55
C ASN A 157 3.79 3.38 -12.80
N LYS A 158 4.19 2.51 -13.72
CA LYS A 158 5.61 2.29 -14.05
C LYS A 158 6.10 3.22 -15.13
N LYS A 159 7.36 3.67 -15.04
CA LYS A 159 8.03 4.33 -16.15
C LYS A 159 7.97 3.43 -17.39
N HIS A 160 7.54 3.98 -18.53
CA HIS A 160 7.72 3.30 -19.79
C HIS A 160 9.21 3.14 -20.05
N ALA A 161 9.67 1.91 -20.29
CA ALA A 161 11.01 1.70 -20.78
C ALA A 161 11.19 2.51 -22.08
N LYS A 162 12.20 3.39 -22.13
CA LYS A 162 12.56 4.00 -23.41
C LYS A 162 12.89 2.86 -24.35
N LYS A 163 12.14 2.72 -25.45
CA LYS A 163 12.55 1.86 -26.54
C LYS A 163 13.89 2.40 -27.00
N SER A 164 14.97 1.66 -26.76
CA SER A 164 16.24 1.91 -27.42
C SER A 164 16.00 1.70 -28.92
N CYS A 165 16.12 2.77 -29.69
CA CYS A 165 16.27 2.69 -31.14
C CYS A 165 17.59 2.03 -31.48
#